data_6d6fe49e61b5853eb71658d1ddf068fc
#
_entry.id   6d6fe49e61b5853eb71658d1ddf068fc
#
_cell.length_a   1.000
_cell.length_b   1.000
_cell.length_c   1.000
_cell.angle_alpha   90.00
_cell.angle_beta   90.00
_cell.angle_gamma   90.00
#
_symmetry.space_group_name_H-M   'P 1'
#
loop_
_entity.id
_entity.type
_entity.pdbx_description
1 polymer ?
#
loop_
_entity_poly.entity_id
_entity_poly.type
_entity_poly.pdbx_seq_one_letter_code
_entity_poly.pdbx_strand_id
1 'polypeptide(L)'
;MALWGVAVVMAAATPASICRAAEPESWAGLTFHKAPQPRPAEAKNEDWPRFHGVHDAPVSGETGIAPTFPETGPPLVWECEKGSGYASPAIADGRLVLFHRVKGLETIDCLDPATGKRFWSHAYPAEYTDDFGYSDGPRAGPVLSGGKIYTFGITGILKCLDLASGKPLWEVDCQKKYAMQKYFFGTGSSPIVQGNSLLVNVGGGDGQCIVAFDILTGAEKWIVNHPWGQSYSSPIAAKWHGTDRVLFFTGGKSEPSTGGLIIVDPATGKIDATLPWRARRYPSVNASSPVLCGENQVFISHAYIDRDHDQNGGVMLRTVADGALTTVWTDPNFGCHWMTPVFHENHLYA
;
A
#
# COMPACT_ATOMS: atom_id res chain seq x y z
N MET A 1 -7.87 21.47 74.64
CA MET A 1 -8.03 20.32 73.72
C MET A 1 -8.84 20.79 72.52
N ALA A 2 -8.20 21.08 71.43
CA ALA A 2 -8.85 21.49 70.16
C ALA A 2 -8.81 20.32 69.22
N LEU A 3 -9.99 19.85 68.82
CA LEU A 3 -10.22 18.79 67.80
C LEU A 3 -10.23 19.42 66.42
N TRP A 4 -9.26 19.05 65.58
CA TRP A 4 -9.25 19.40 64.19
C TRP A 4 -9.99 18.30 63.39
N GLY A 5 -11.11 18.66 62.75
CA GLY A 5 -11.82 17.80 61.83
C GLY A 5 -11.17 17.87 60.46
N VAL A 6 -10.74 16.72 59.95
CA VAL A 6 -10.27 16.57 58.55
C VAL A 6 -11.48 16.31 57.65
N ALA A 7 -11.78 17.27 56.78
CA ALA A 7 -12.77 17.05 55.72
C ALA A 7 -12.12 16.33 54.52
N VAL A 8 -12.55 15.10 54.25
CA VAL A 8 -12.16 14.38 53.05
C VAL A 8 -13.11 14.82 51.91
N VAL A 9 -12.56 15.56 50.94
CA VAL A 9 -13.27 15.87 49.68
C VAL A 9 -13.11 14.69 48.74
N MET A 10 -14.18 13.90 48.56
CA MET A 10 -14.25 12.91 47.48
C MET A 10 -14.47 13.63 46.17
N ALA A 11 -13.46 13.65 45.32
CA ALA A 11 -13.59 14.05 43.93
C ALA A 11 -14.38 12.95 43.16
N ALA A 12 -15.58 13.28 42.72
CA ALA A 12 -16.35 12.43 41.85
C ALA A 12 -15.65 12.33 40.47
N ALA A 13 -15.13 11.15 40.13
CA ALA A 13 -14.60 10.88 38.81
C ALA A 13 -15.79 10.92 37.81
N THR A 14 -15.81 11.87 36.91
CA THR A 14 -16.70 11.90 35.77
C THR A 14 -16.41 10.66 34.91
N PRO A 15 -17.42 9.84 34.53
CA PRO A 15 -17.16 8.71 33.65
C PRO A 15 -16.65 9.23 32.30
N ALA A 16 -15.53 8.68 31.86
CA ALA A 16 -15.00 8.92 30.53
C ALA A 16 -16.12 8.61 29.50
N SER A 17 -16.50 9.61 28.71
CA SER A 17 -17.47 9.46 27.61
C SER A 17 -16.88 8.39 26.67
N ILE A 18 -17.46 7.20 26.67
CA ILE A 18 -17.15 6.19 25.67
C ILE A 18 -17.63 6.78 24.34
N CYS A 19 -16.69 7.25 23.54
CA CYS A 19 -16.98 7.74 22.19
C CYS A 19 -17.53 6.53 21.39
N ARG A 20 -18.84 6.41 21.30
CA ARG A 20 -19.50 5.38 20.50
C ARG A 20 -19.11 5.65 19.05
N ALA A 21 -18.54 4.67 18.38
CA ALA A 21 -18.23 4.78 16.96
C ALA A 21 -19.51 5.19 16.21
N ALA A 22 -19.40 6.15 15.29
CA ALA A 22 -20.53 6.61 14.51
C ALA A 22 -21.14 5.42 13.74
N GLU A 23 -22.47 5.34 13.72
CA GLU A 23 -23.16 4.38 12.87
C GLU A 23 -23.03 4.82 11.40
N PRO A 24 -22.86 3.87 10.46
CA PRO A 24 -22.71 4.23 9.05
C PRO A 24 -24.06 4.64 8.45
N GLU A 25 -24.02 5.65 7.57
CA GLU A 25 -25.22 6.22 6.96
C GLU A 25 -25.23 6.03 5.44
N SER A 26 -26.44 5.97 4.87
CA SER A 26 -26.64 6.02 3.42
C SER A 26 -26.16 7.36 2.87
N TRP A 27 -25.61 7.35 1.65
CA TRP A 27 -25.13 8.55 0.97
C TRP A 27 -25.51 8.55 -0.51
N ALA A 28 -25.46 9.71 -1.16
CA ALA A 28 -26.02 9.90 -2.51
C ALA A 28 -25.42 8.99 -3.59
N GLY A 29 -24.15 8.58 -3.44
CA GLY A 29 -23.47 7.70 -4.40
C GLY A 29 -23.65 6.21 -4.11
N LEU A 30 -24.46 5.81 -3.12
CA LEU A 30 -24.70 4.41 -2.75
C LEU A 30 -26.02 3.90 -3.34
N THR A 31 -25.95 2.78 -4.05
CA THR A 31 -27.11 1.98 -4.43
C THR A 31 -27.10 0.65 -3.68
N PHE A 32 -28.09 0.42 -2.84
CA PHE A 32 -28.25 -0.82 -2.07
C PHE A 32 -29.29 -1.71 -2.74
N HIS A 33 -28.93 -2.94 -3.09
CA HIS A 33 -29.80 -3.86 -3.81
C HIS A 33 -30.48 -4.87 -2.89
N LYS A 34 -29.73 -5.44 -1.94
CA LYS A 34 -30.27 -6.44 -1.02
C LYS A 34 -29.36 -6.63 0.21
N ALA A 35 -29.93 -7.25 1.24
CA ALA A 35 -29.14 -7.62 2.40
C ALA A 35 -28.06 -8.68 2.05
N PRO A 36 -26.85 -8.56 2.61
CA PRO A 36 -25.83 -9.59 2.46
C PRO A 36 -26.33 -10.90 3.09
N GLN A 37 -25.93 -12.02 2.50
CA GLN A 37 -26.20 -13.32 3.11
C GLN A 37 -25.28 -13.53 4.32
N PRO A 38 -25.76 -14.19 5.38
CA PRO A 38 -24.91 -14.61 6.48
C PRO A 38 -23.79 -15.52 5.96
N ARG A 39 -22.60 -15.32 6.49
CA ARG A 39 -21.48 -16.23 6.22
C ARG A 39 -21.69 -17.56 6.94
N PRO A 40 -21.22 -18.70 6.38
CA PRO A 40 -21.14 -19.96 7.10
C PRO A 40 -20.34 -19.76 8.41
N ALA A 41 -20.79 -20.38 9.49
CA ALA A 41 -20.19 -20.20 10.82
C ALA A 41 -18.70 -20.62 10.87
N GLU A 42 -18.35 -21.62 10.05
CA GLU A 42 -16.99 -22.16 9.92
C GLU A 42 -16.11 -21.39 8.91
N ALA A 43 -16.67 -20.44 8.16
CA ALA A 43 -15.94 -19.69 7.15
C ALA A 43 -14.90 -18.77 7.81
N LYS A 44 -13.65 -18.91 7.39
CA LYS A 44 -12.59 -17.97 7.75
C LYS A 44 -12.77 -16.70 6.94
N ASN A 45 -12.65 -15.57 7.60
CA ASN A 45 -12.58 -14.25 6.98
C ASN A 45 -11.21 -13.66 7.25
N GLU A 46 -10.67 -12.99 6.26
CA GLU A 46 -9.35 -12.38 6.34
C GLU A 46 -9.44 -10.90 5.93
N ASP A 47 -8.78 -10.04 6.67
CA ASP A 47 -8.64 -8.64 6.31
C ASP A 47 -7.71 -8.48 5.10
N TRP A 48 -7.94 -7.44 4.30
CA TRP A 48 -7.08 -7.03 3.19
C TRP A 48 -6.57 -5.59 3.41
N PRO A 49 -5.68 -5.39 4.42
CA PRO A 49 -5.36 -4.05 4.94
C PRO A 49 -4.43 -3.24 4.05
N ARG A 50 -3.87 -3.80 2.99
CA ARG A 50 -2.94 -3.16 2.06
C ARG A 50 -2.95 -3.85 0.70
N PHE A 51 -2.23 -3.30 -0.28
CA PHE A 51 -2.25 -3.73 -1.68
C PHE A 51 -2.03 -5.25 -1.88
N HIS A 52 -1.13 -5.86 -1.12
CA HIS A 52 -0.84 -7.30 -1.17
C HIS A 52 -1.46 -8.11 -0.02
N GLY A 53 -2.50 -7.58 0.64
CA GLY A 53 -3.15 -8.25 1.76
C GLY A 53 -2.24 -8.43 2.98
N VAL A 54 -2.58 -9.34 3.86
CA VAL A 54 -1.82 -9.60 5.10
C VAL A 54 -0.55 -10.43 4.88
N HIS A 55 -0.50 -11.16 3.77
CA HIS A 55 0.60 -12.09 3.46
C HIS A 55 1.70 -11.50 2.58
N ASP A 56 1.61 -10.21 2.20
CA ASP A 56 2.47 -9.59 1.18
C ASP A 56 2.50 -10.38 -0.14
N ALA A 57 1.39 -11.04 -0.45
CA ALA A 57 1.15 -11.83 -1.65
C ALA A 57 -0.33 -11.69 -2.06
N PRO A 58 -0.66 -11.69 -3.35
CA PRO A 58 -2.05 -11.60 -3.80
C PRO A 58 -2.81 -12.93 -3.63
N VAL A 59 -2.77 -13.47 -2.41
CA VAL A 59 -3.40 -14.73 -2.00
C VAL A 59 -4.17 -14.50 -0.71
N SER A 60 -5.41 -14.99 -0.65
CA SER A 60 -6.28 -14.92 0.53
C SER A 60 -6.39 -16.30 1.19
N GLY A 61 -6.39 -16.31 2.53
CA GLY A 61 -6.69 -17.48 3.34
C GLY A 61 -8.18 -17.69 3.63
N GLU A 62 -9.07 -16.91 3.01
CA GLU A 62 -10.51 -17.03 3.21
C GLU A 62 -11.06 -18.38 2.77
N THR A 63 -12.08 -18.85 3.48
CA THR A 63 -12.76 -20.12 3.19
C THR A 63 -14.27 -19.90 3.10
N GLY A 64 -15.00 -20.90 2.58
CA GLY A 64 -16.45 -20.79 2.41
C GLY A 64 -16.88 -19.91 1.24
N ILE A 65 -15.94 -19.60 0.33
CA ILE A 65 -16.22 -18.91 -0.94
C ILE A 65 -17.00 -19.86 -1.83
N ALA A 66 -18.07 -19.36 -2.47
CA ALA A 66 -18.85 -20.15 -3.42
C ALA A 66 -17.94 -20.68 -4.57
N PRO A 67 -17.90 -21.99 -4.81
CA PRO A 67 -17.04 -22.59 -5.84
C PRO A 67 -17.52 -22.27 -7.26
N THR A 68 -18.78 -21.90 -7.40
CA THR A 68 -19.42 -21.56 -8.68
C THR A 68 -20.36 -20.39 -8.49
N PHE A 69 -20.53 -19.61 -9.56
CA PHE A 69 -21.50 -18.53 -9.61
C PHE A 69 -22.53 -18.83 -10.72
N PRO A 70 -23.78 -18.29 -10.61
CA PRO A 70 -24.73 -18.28 -11.72
C PRO A 70 -24.13 -17.63 -12.97
N GLU A 71 -24.68 -17.89 -14.14
CA GLU A 71 -24.27 -17.23 -15.40
C GLU A 71 -24.33 -15.69 -15.32
N THR A 72 -25.22 -15.16 -14.48
CA THR A 72 -25.36 -13.72 -14.20
C THR A 72 -24.29 -13.16 -13.26
N GLY A 73 -23.35 -13.99 -12.81
CA GLY A 73 -22.33 -13.62 -11.81
C GLY A 73 -22.82 -13.69 -10.37
N PRO A 74 -21.96 -13.30 -9.40
CA PRO A 74 -22.34 -13.25 -8.00
C PRO A 74 -23.46 -12.22 -7.76
N PRO A 75 -24.37 -12.48 -6.80
CA PRO A 75 -25.45 -11.57 -6.52
C PRO A 75 -24.94 -10.21 -6.02
N LEU A 76 -25.35 -9.13 -6.68
CA LEU A 76 -24.98 -7.77 -6.28
C LEU A 76 -25.73 -7.38 -4.99
N VAL A 77 -24.96 -6.98 -3.99
CA VAL A 77 -25.47 -6.54 -2.67
C VAL A 77 -25.59 -5.03 -2.63
N TRP A 78 -24.54 -4.34 -2.98
CA TRP A 78 -24.48 -2.89 -3.11
C TRP A 78 -23.41 -2.48 -4.14
N GLU A 79 -23.57 -1.27 -4.64
CA GLU A 79 -22.57 -0.61 -5.47
C GLU A 79 -22.48 0.86 -5.10
N CYS A 80 -21.36 1.49 -5.38
CA CYS A 80 -21.21 2.92 -5.14
C CYS A 80 -20.48 3.62 -6.29
N GLU A 81 -20.77 4.90 -6.44
CA GLU A 81 -20.02 5.78 -7.33
C GLU A 81 -18.58 5.93 -6.84
N LYS A 82 -17.63 5.68 -7.74
CA LYS A 82 -16.22 5.88 -7.51
C LYS A 82 -15.72 7.04 -8.38
N GLY A 83 -14.96 7.96 -7.79
CA GLY A 83 -14.21 8.97 -8.53
C GLY A 83 -13.03 8.38 -9.30
N SER A 84 -12.22 9.25 -9.92
CA SER A 84 -11.04 8.83 -10.67
C SER A 84 -9.94 8.26 -9.76
N GLY A 85 -9.07 7.43 -10.32
CA GLY A 85 -7.95 6.77 -9.65
C GLY A 85 -7.94 5.26 -9.82
N TYR A 86 -6.79 4.67 -9.54
CA TYR A 86 -6.54 3.23 -9.63
C TYR A 86 -6.19 2.60 -8.28
N ALA A 87 -6.24 3.37 -7.18
CA ALA A 87 -5.99 2.84 -5.85
C ALA A 87 -6.99 1.71 -5.53
N SER A 88 -6.46 0.55 -5.15
CA SER A 88 -7.28 -0.56 -4.64
C SER A 88 -7.88 -0.18 -3.29
N PRO A 89 -9.10 -0.59 -2.95
CA PRO A 89 -9.60 -0.44 -1.59
C PRO A 89 -8.81 -1.33 -0.62
N ALA A 90 -8.85 -0.96 0.67
CA ALA A 90 -8.34 -1.78 1.76
C ALA A 90 -9.44 -2.06 2.77
N ILE A 91 -9.40 -3.25 3.39
CA ILE A 91 -10.41 -3.69 4.36
C ILE A 91 -9.70 -4.19 5.62
N ALA A 92 -10.05 -3.62 6.77
CA ALA A 92 -9.64 -4.12 8.08
C ALA A 92 -10.58 -3.61 9.17
N ASP A 93 -10.66 -4.32 10.29
CA ASP A 93 -11.45 -3.93 11.45
C ASP A 93 -12.91 -3.57 11.12
N GLY A 94 -13.52 -4.28 10.15
CA GLY A 94 -14.89 -4.02 9.69
C GLY A 94 -15.06 -2.69 8.95
N ARG A 95 -14.00 -2.15 8.37
CA ARG A 95 -14.00 -0.91 7.58
C ARG A 95 -13.43 -1.19 6.19
N LEU A 96 -14.10 -0.68 5.15
CA LEU A 96 -13.59 -0.60 3.79
C LEU A 96 -13.17 0.85 3.54
N VAL A 97 -11.91 1.04 3.18
CA VAL A 97 -11.38 2.37 2.86
C VAL A 97 -11.19 2.47 1.35
N LEU A 98 -11.89 3.42 0.75
CA LEU A 98 -11.80 3.76 -0.67
C LEU A 98 -11.04 5.08 -0.81
N PHE A 99 -9.96 5.07 -1.59
CA PHE A 99 -9.17 6.27 -1.90
C PHE A 99 -9.31 6.61 -3.38
N HIS A 100 -9.90 7.74 -3.67
CA HIS A 100 -10.22 8.17 -5.04
C HIS A 100 -10.19 9.70 -5.16
N ARG A 101 -10.43 10.25 -6.36
CA ARG A 101 -10.52 11.68 -6.57
C ARG A 101 -11.89 12.09 -7.07
N VAL A 102 -12.54 12.99 -6.36
CA VAL A 102 -13.88 13.52 -6.66
C VAL A 102 -13.80 15.03 -6.80
N LYS A 103 -14.19 15.57 -7.95
CA LYS A 103 -14.23 17.02 -8.22
C LYS A 103 -12.94 17.78 -7.87
N GLY A 104 -11.79 17.17 -8.20
CA GLY A 104 -10.47 17.78 -7.94
C GLY A 104 -9.90 17.54 -6.55
N LEU A 105 -10.63 16.88 -5.66
CA LEU A 105 -10.22 16.57 -4.31
C LEU A 105 -9.85 15.08 -4.20
N GLU A 106 -8.68 14.74 -3.66
CA GLU A 106 -8.41 13.39 -3.19
C GLU A 106 -9.29 13.11 -1.99
N THR A 107 -10.08 12.05 -2.07
CA THR A 107 -11.14 11.72 -1.13
C THR A 107 -10.90 10.32 -0.55
N ILE A 108 -11.00 10.22 0.76
CA ILE A 108 -10.91 8.97 1.50
C ILE A 108 -12.27 8.72 2.11
N ASP A 109 -13.00 7.73 1.59
CA ASP A 109 -14.27 7.29 2.13
C ASP A 109 -14.07 6.03 2.97
N CYS A 110 -14.63 6.02 4.18
CA CYS A 110 -14.68 4.84 5.04
C CYS A 110 -16.10 4.28 5.04
N LEU A 111 -16.23 3.06 4.53
CA LEU A 111 -17.49 2.41 4.28
C LEU A 111 -17.64 1.14 5.14
N ASP A 112 -18.86 0.78 5.43
CA ASP A 112 -19.23 -0.55 5.92
C ASP A 112 -19.11 -1.55 4.76
N PRO A 113 -18.26 -2.57 4.83
CA PRO A 113 -18.03 -3.48 3.71
C PRO A 113 -19.25 -4.33 3.35
N ALA A 114 -20.16 -4.56 4.30
CA ALA A 114 -21.36 -5.37 4.08
C ALA A 114 -22.50 -4.59 3.41
N THR A 115 -22.58 -3.28 3.67
CA THR A 115 -23.75 -2.47 3.24
C THR A 115 -23.40 -1.30 2.34
N GLY A 116 -22.10 -0.95 2.20
CA GLY A 116 -21.64 0.24 1.47
C GLY A 116 -21.97 1.56 2.15
N LYS A 117 -22.64 1.55 3.31
CA LYS A 117 -22.94 2.77 4.08
C LYS A 117 -21.67 3.44 4.54
N ARG A 118 -21.65 4.77 4.57
CA ARG A 118 -20.45 5.56 4.87
C ARG A 118 -20.40 5.96 6.33
N PHE A 119 -19.29 5.64 7.00
CA PHE A 119 -19.00 6.11 8.35
C PHE A 119 -18.55 7.58 8.33
N TRP A 120 -17.63 7.90 7.43
CA TRP A 120 -17.10 9.24 7.25
C TRP A 120 -16.43 9.40 5.88
N SER A 121 -16.19 10.66 5.51
CA SER A 121 -15.44 11.05 4.32
C SER A 121 -14.46 12.16 4.68
N HIS A 122 -13.22 12.06 4.21
CA HIS A 122 -12.20 13.10 4.32
C HIS A 122 -11.68 13.45 2.93
N ALA A 123 -11.61 14.75 2.61
CA ALA A 123 -11.17 15.20 1.31
C ALA A 123 -10.18 16.36 1.43
N TYR A 124 -9.24 16.45 0.49
CA TYR A 124 -8.25 17.52 0.42
C TYR A 124 -7.90 17.85 -1.05
N PRO A 125 -7.47 19.09 -1.36
CA PRO A 125 -7.08 19.47 -2.70
C PRO A 125 -5.87 18.67 -3.20
N ALA A 126 -5.92 18.26 -4.48
CA ALA A 126 -4.80 17.64 -5.18
C ALA A 126 -4.76 18.16 -6.61
N GLU A 127 -3.85 19.10 -6.88
CA GLU A 127 -3.67 19.68 -8.22
C GLU A 127 -2.77 18.77 -9.05
N TYR A 128 -3.41 17.91 -9.84
CA TYR A 128 -2.73 16.98 -10.73
C TYR A 128 -3.55 16.80 -12.01
N THR A 129 -2.86 16.75 -13.13
CA THR A 129 -3.40 16.33 -14.43
C THR A 129 -2.46 15.27 -15.00
N ASP A 130 -3.03 14.16 -15.43
CA ASP A 130 -2.31 13.08 -16.09
C ASP A 130 -1.98 13.49 -17.54
N ASP A 131 -0.69 13.55 -17.86
CA ASP A 131 -0.22 13.98 -19.19
C ASP A 131 -0.63 13.00 -20.31
N PHE A 132 -1.03 11.79 -19.96
CA PHE A 132 -1.41 10.72 -20.88
C PHE A 132 -2.93 10.46 -20.92
N GLY A 133 -3.70 11.16 -20.10
CA GLY A 133 -5.17 11.08 -20.09
C GLY A 133 -5.75 9.80 -19.46
N TYR A 134 -4.98 9.05 -18.67
CA TYR A 134 -5.50 7.84 -18.02
C TYR A 134 -6.34 8.14 -16.78
N SER A 135 -5.80 8.87 -15.80
CA SER A 135 -6.52 9.22 -14.58
C SER A 135 -5.77 10.25 -13.74
N ASP A 136 -6.49 11.21 -13.23
CA ASP A 136 -5.97 12.26 -12.33
C ASP A 136 -6.06 11.88 -10.85
N GLY A 137 -6.54 10.70 -10.52
CA GLY A 137 -6.74 10.25 -9.15
C GLY A 137 -5.62 9.34 -8.61
N PRO A 138 -5.66 9.03 -7.31
CA PRO A 138 -4.62 8.25 -6.64
C PRO A 138 -4.45 6.85 -7.24
N ARG A 139 -3.22 6.35 -7.18
CA ARG A 139 -2.83 5.01 -7.66
C ARG A 139 -2.36 4.11 -6.50
N ALA A 140 -1.68 4.69 -5.51
CA ALA A 140 -1.26 3.97 -4.32
C ALA A 140 -2.47 3.60 -3.46
N GLY A 141 -2.61 2.32 -3.13
CA GLY A 141 -3.66 1.84 -2.24
C GLY A 141 -3.44 2.34 -0.80
N PRO A 142 -4.52 2.58 -0.03
CA PRO A 142 -4.41 2.89 1.39
C PRO A 142 -3.84 1.70 2.17
N VAL A 143 -3.21 2.00 3.30
CA VAL A 143 -2.69 1.00 4.25
C VAL A 143 -3.39 1.20 5.59
N LEU A 144 -3.99 0.15 6.13
CA LEU A 144 -4.65 0.12 7.41
C LEU A 144 -3.77 -0.61 8.43
N SER A 145 -3.46 0.03 9.54
CA SER A 145 -2.65 -0.60 10.59
C SER A 145 -2.87 0.10 11.94
N GLY A 146 -3.11 -0.68 12.98
CA GLY A 146 -3.23 -0.18 14.35
C GLY A 146 -4.30 0.90 14.52
N GLY A 147 -5.47 0.75 13.90
CA GLY A 147 -6.56 1.71 13.94
C GLY A 147 -6.29 3.02 13.18
N LYS A 148 -5.34 3.02 12.26
CA LYS A 148 -4.97 4.17 11.41
C LYS A 148 -5.01 3.82 9.95
N ILE A 149 -5.16 4.86 9.13
CA ILE A 149 -5.09 4.80 7.67
C ILE A 149 -3.89 5.63 7.23
N TYR A 150 -3.09 5.08 6.34
CA TYR A 150 -2.01 5.80 5.67
C TYR A 150 -2.30 5.85 4.18
N THR A 151 -2.28 7.04 3.59
CA THR A 151 -2.46 7.24 2.14
C THR A 151 -1.30 8.01 1.57
N PHE A 152 -0.90 7.66 0.35
CA PHE A 152 0.10 8.40 -0.41
C PHE A 152 -0.56 8.92 -1.70
N GLY A 153 -0.94 10.19 -1.69
CA GLY A 153 -1.69 10.84 -2.77
C GLY A 153 -0.89 11.01 -4.04
N ILE A 154 -1.61 11.26 -5.15
CA ILE A 154 -1.04 11.34 -6.51
C ILE A 154 0.09 12.39 -6.64
N THR A 155 0.05 13.44 -5.83
CA THR A 155 1.05 14.52 -5.80
C THR A 155 2.16 14.29 -4.78
N GLY A 156 2.16 13.17 -4.02
CA GLY A 156 3.15 12.90 -2.99
C GLY A 156 2.78 13.41 -1.60
N ILE A 157 1.51 13.69 -1.34
CA ILE A 157 1.02 13.99 0.01
C ILE A 157 0.84 12.68 0.78
N LEU A 158 1.62 12.50 1.83
CA LEU A 158 1.51 11.37 2.75
C LEU A 158 0.66 11.78 3.95
N LYS A 159 -0.43 11.05 4.20
CA LYS A 159 -1.36 11.35 5.30
C LYS A 159 -1.54 10.15 6.22
N CYS A 160 -1.78 10.46 7.50
CA CYS A 160 -2.30 9.50 8.47
C CYS A 160 -3.62 10.02 9.03
N LEU A 161 -4.63 9.15 9.05
CA LEU A 161 -5.93 9.43 9.64
C LEU A 161 -6.27 8.37 10.69
N ASP A 162 -7.09 8.76 11.65
CA ASP A 162 -7.74 7.81 12.57
C ASP A 162 -8.81 7.02 11.82
N LEU A 163 -8.76 5.69 11.86
CA LEU A 163 -9.68 4.80 11.13
C LEU A 163 -11.13 4.93 11.60
N ALA A 164 -11.34 5.16 12.88
CA ALA A 164 -12.68 5.22 13.43
C ALA A 164 -13.42 6.52 13.08
N SER A 165 -12.71 7.65 13.03
CA SER A 165 -13.31 8.98 12.89
C SER A 165 -12.97 9.71 11.60
N GLY A 166 -11.96 9.26 10.84
CA GLY A 166 -11.45 9.99 9.66
C GLY A 166 -10.68 11.26 9.99
N LYS A 167 -10.40 11.53 11.28
CA LYS A 167 -9.67 12.71 11.70
C LYS A 167 -8.21 12.61 11.25
N PRO A 168 -7.67 13.64 10.54
CA PRO A 168 -6.25 13.70 10.24
C PRO A 168 -5.42 13.75 11.53
N LEU A 169 -4.38 12.91 11.60
CA LEU A 169 -3.44 12.84 12.71
C LEU A 169 -2.14 13.57 12.36
N TRP A 170 -1.62 13.32 11.17
CA TRP A 170 -0.44 14.01 10.65
C TRP A 170 -0.42 13.96 9.10
N GLU A 171 0.40 14.82 8.52
CA GLU A 171 0.60 14.95 7.08
C GLU A 171 2.05 15.31 6.78
N VAL A 172 2.60 14.79 5.68
CA VAL A 172 3.89 15.18 5.12
C VAL A 172 3.73 15.44 3.62
N ASP A 173 4.08 16.63 3.18
CA ASP A 173 4.24 16.95 1.77
C ASP A 173 5.62 16.45 1.30
N CYS A 174 5.64 15.20 0.82
CA CYS A 174 6.85 14.56 0.35
C CYS A 174 7.38 15.20 -0.93
N GLN A 175 6.48 15.68 -1.81
CA GLN A 175 6.88 16.38 -3.03
C GLN A 175 7.75 17.59 -2.71
N LYS A 176 7.28 18.43 -1.79
CA LYS A 176 8.01 19.62 -1.37
C LYS A 176 9.25 19.28 -0.55
N LYS A 177 9.11 18.36 0.42
CA LYS A 177 10.18 18.04 1.38
C LYS A 177 11.39 17.38 0.71
N TYR A 178 11.16 16.51 -0.29
CA TYR A 178 12.20 15.73 -0.94
C TYR A 178 12.42 16.11 -2.42
N ALA A 179 11.87 17.24 -2.85
CA ALA A 179 11.97 17.71 -4.24
C ALA A 179 11.59 16.61 -5.26
N MET A 180 10.51 15.86 -4.97
CA MET A 180 10.06 14.78 -5.85
C MET A 180 9.71 15.32 -7.22
N GLN A 181 10.21 14.66 -8.26
CA GLN A 181 9.87 15.01 -9.62
C GLN A 181 8.51 14.41 -10.01
N LYS A 182 7.78 15.10 -10.92
CA LYS A 182 6.59 14.51 -11.52
C LYS A 182 7.01 13.36 -12.43
N TYR A 183 6.64 12.15 -12.05
CA TYR A 183 6.78 10.96 -12.89
C TYR A 183 5.66 10.89 -13.94
N PHE A 184 5.70 9.87 -14.82
CA PHE A 184 4.71 9.71 -15.89
C PHE A 184 3.28 9.78 -15.39
N PHE A 185 2.97 9.14 -14.25
CA PHE A 185 1.61 8.97 -13.74
C PHE A 185 1.46 9.43 -12.27
N GLY A 186 2.34 10.31 -11.79
CA GLY A 186 2.37 10.73 -10.38
C GLY A 186 2.89 9.63 -9.45
N THR A 187 2.50 9.64 -8.17
CA THR A 187 2.88 8.60 -7.23
C THR A 187 1.99 7.35 -7.37
N GLY A 188 2.55 6.15 -7.25
CA GLY A 188 1.79 4.92 -7.44
C GLY A 188 2.21 3.75 -6.55
N SER A 189 3.38 3.81 -5.93
CA SER A 189 3.84 2.82 -4.95
C SER A 189 3.09 2.99 -3.63
N SER A 190 2.40 1.95 -3.18
CA SER A 190 1.75 1.97 -1.85
C SER A 190 2.81 1.93 -0.75
N PRO A 191 2.62 2.67 0.36
CA PRO A 191 3.47 2.54 1.54
C PRO A 191 3.39 1.14 2.16
N ILE A 192 4.35 0.83 3.05
CA ILE A 192 4.29 -0.38 3.87
C ILE A 192 4.61 -0.06 5.33
N VAL A 193 3.84 -0.65 6.25
CA VAL A 193 4.09 -0.54 7.70
C VAL A 193 4.92 -1.73 8.16
N GLN A 194 6.03 -1.43 8.85
CA GLN A 194 6.87 -2.43 9.53
C GLN A 194 7.21 -1.96 10.94
N GLY A 195 6.69 -2.68 11.94
CA GLY A 195 6.81 -2.26 13.33
C GLY A 195 6.19 -0.88 13.56
N ASN A 196 7.00 0.08 14.01
CA ASN A 196 6.60 1.48 14.22
C ASN A 196 7.08 2.42 13.09
N SER A 197 7.32 1.90 11.91
CA SER A 197 7.79 2.65 10.75
C SER A 197 6.86 2.48 9.56
N LEU A 198 6.55 3.59 8.87
CA LEU A 198 5.90 3.63 7.57
C LEU A 198 6.98 3.90 6.52
N LEU A 199 7.24 2.94 5.65
CA LEU A 199 8.25 3.03 4.62
C LEU A 199 7.63 3.42 3.28
N VAL A 200 8.24 4.38 2.60
CA VAL A 200 7.73 4.96 1.35
C VAL A 200 8.85 5.08 0.33
N ASN A 201 8.62 4.62 -0.90
CA ASN A 201 9.50 4.92 -2.03
C ASN A 201 9.20 6.33 -2.55
N VAL A 202 9.89 7.34 -2.04
CA VAL A 202 9.68 8.74 -2.42
C VAL A 202 10.40 9.13 -3.72
N GLY A 203 11.59 8.59 -3.96
CA GLY A 203 12.39 8.89 -5.15
C GLY A 203 12.67 10.37 -5.30
N GLY A 204 13.14 11.02 -4.24
CA GLY A 204 13.42 12.46 -4.19
C GLY A 204 14.53 12.92 -5.15
N GLY A 205 14.54 14.20 -5.47
CA GLY A 205 15.44 14.81 -6.46
C GLY A 205 16.92 14.76 -6.08
N ASP A 206 17.23 14.72 -4.78
CA ASP A 206 18.58 14.66 -4.27
C ASP A 206 19.01 13.23 -3.86
N GLY A 207 18.32 12.21 -4.40
CA GLY A 207 18.65 10.81 -4.18
C GLY A 207 17.98 10.16 -2.96
N GLN A 208 17.05 10.83 -2.27
CA GLN A 208 16.26 10.21 -1.20
C GLN A 208 15.31 9.17 -1.81
N CYS A 209 15.78 7.93 -1.94
CA CYS A 209 15.04 6.88 -2.62
C CYS A 209 13.89 6.32 -1.77
N ILE A 210 14.21 5.93 -0.53
CA ILE A 210 13.27 5.34 0.42
C ILE A 210 13.36 6.13 1.71
N VAL A 211 12.21 6.46 2.30
CA VAL A 211 12.12 7.17 3.58
C VAL A 211 11.23 6.40 4.54
N ALA A 212 11.66 6.28 5.78
CA ALA A 212 10.83 5.79 6.86
C ALA A 212 10.33 6.93 7.74
N PHE A 213 9.06 6.87 8.05
CA PHE A 213 8.38 7.79 8.95
C PHE A 213 7.89 7.04 10.19
N ASP A 214 7.89 7.71 11.34
CA ASP A 214 7.23 7.20 12.53
C ASP A 214 5.71 7.16 12.31
N ILE A 215 5.09 6.01 12.55
CA ILE A 215 3.66 5.79 12.26
C ILE A 215 2.72 6.65 13.12
N LEU A 216 3.17 7.16 14.26
CA LEU A 216 2.34 7.95 15.19
C LEU A 216 2.43 9.44 14.90
N THR A 217 3.59 9.92 14.49
CA THR A 217 3.89 11.35 14.39
C THR A 217 4.17 11.86 12.99
N GLY A 218 4.46 10.97 12.02
CA GLY A 218 4.94 11.33 10.69
C GLY A 218 6.37 11.89 10.67
N ALA A 219 7.08 11.83 11.80
CA ALA A 219 8.48 12.25 11.86
C ALA A 219 9.37 11.31 11.05
N GLU A 220 10.30 11.86 10.30
CA GLU A 220 11.31 11.11 9.57
C GLU A 220 12.21 10.34 10.54
N LYS A 221 12.43 9.06 10.29
CA LYS A 221 13.30 8.20 11.11
C LYS A 221 14.64 7.94 10.45
N TRP A 222 14.61 7.60 9.17
CA TRP A 222 15.82 7.36 8.38
C TRP A 222 15.52 7.51 6.88
N ILE A 223 16.58 7.73 6.11
CA ILE A 223 16.54 7.83 4.64
C ILE A 223 17.53 6.84 4.06
N VAL A 224 17.12 6.11 3.03
CA VAL A 224 18.03 5.41 2.12
C VAL A 224 18.31 6.32 0.95
N ASN A 225 19.57 6.78 0.85
CA ASN A 225 20.04 7.51 -0.33
C ASN A 225 20.48 6.51 -1.40
N HIS A 226 19.83 6.58 -2.56
CA HIS A 226 20.13 5.76 -3.73
C HIS A 226 19.72 6.51 -5.01
N PRO A 227 20.48 6.40 -6.12
CA PRO A 227 20.20 7.15 -7.34
C PRO A 227 18.94 6.66 -8.09
N TRP A 228 18.37 5.51 -7.70
CA TRP A 228 17.14 5.00 -8.31
C TRP A 228 15.94 5.77 -7.79
N GLY A 229 15.09 6.19 -8.72
CA GLY A 229 13.93 7.00 -8.42
C GLY A 229 12.73 6.21 -7.92
N GLN A 230 11.61 6.90 -7.82
CA GLN A 230 10.31 6.34 -7.51
C GLN A 230 9.88 5.32 -8.57
N SER A 231 9.13 4.30 -8.16
CA SER A 231 8.49 3.34 -9.04
C SER A 231 6.98 3.27 -8.81
N TYR A 232 6.29 2.43 -9.57
CA TYR A 232 4.87 2.08 -9.33
C TYR A 232 4.72 0.73 -8.65
N SER A 233 5.82 0.02 -8.44
CA SER A 233 5.88 -1.21 -7.67
C SER A 233 5.66 -0.93 -6.19
N SER A 234 4.75 -1.65 -5.56
CA SER A 234 4.57 -1.59 -4.11
C SER A 234 5.56 -2.52 -3.41
N PRO A 235 6.16 -2.08 -2.29
CA PRO A 235 7.08 -2.90 -1.52
C PRO A 235 6.36 -4.07 -0.84
N ILE A 236 7.13 -5.10 -0.52
CA ILE A 236 6.67 -6.25 0.25
C ILE A 236 7.59 -6.49 1.44
N ALA A 237 7.04 -7.05 2.52
CA ALA A 237 7.83 -7.52 3.65
C ALA A 237 8.20 -8.99 3.49
N ALA A 238 9.37 -9.35 3.96
CA ALA A 238 9.88 -10.71 3.94
C ALA A 238 10.62 -11.04 5.24
N LYS A 239 10.57 -12.30 5.64
CA LYS A 239 11.52 -12.85 6.61
C LYS A 239 12.61 -13.59 5.85
N TRP A 240 13.83 -13.02 5.85
CA TRP A 240 14.98 -13.65 5.23
C TRP A 240 15.97 -14.12 6.27
N HIS A 241 16.30 -15.41 6.23
CA HIS A 241 17.12 -16.04 7.25
C HIS A 241 16.68 -15.68 8.68
N GLY A 242 15.35 -15.64 8.90
CA GLY A 242 14.73 -15.30 10.17
C GLY A 242 14.69 -13.81 10.53
N THR A 243 15.19 -12.92 9.66
CA THR A 243 15.27 -11.48 9.89
C THR A 243 14.28 -10.72 9.00
N ASP A 244 13.60 -9.72 9.59
CA ASP A 244 12.65 -8.88 8.84
C ASP A 244 13.36 -8.01 7.81
N ARG A 245 12.86 -8.00 6.59
CA ARG A 245 13.32 -7.19 5.46
C ARG A 245 12.16 -6.59 4.70
N VAL A 246 12.41 -5.48 4.02
CA VAL A 246 11.49 -4.90 3.05
C VAL A 246 12.17 -4.82 1.70
N LEU A 247 11.46 -5.27 0.69
CA LEU A 247 11.92 -5.34 -0.68
C LEU A 247 11.25 -4.22 -1.48
N PHE A 248 12.05 -3.35 -2.06
CA PHE A 248 11.61 -2.28 -2.96
C PHE A 248 12.10 -2.57 -4.37
N PHE A 249 11.20 -2.62 -5.33
CA PHE A 249 11.57 -2.67 -6.73
C PHE A 249 11.42 -1.28 -7.35
N THR A 250 12.50 -0.51 -7.29
CA THR A 250 12.56 0.93 -7.62
C THR A 250 12.87 1.18 -9.09
N GLY A 251 12.69 2.40 -9.54
CA GLY A 251 13.05 2.86 -10.89
C GLY A 251 11.84 3.35 -11.69
N GLY A 252 11.77 4.64 -11.84
CA GLY A 252 10.78 5.36 -12.60
C GLY A 252 11.42 6.16 -13.74
N LYS A 253 10.95 7.38 -13.96
CA LYS A 253 11.47 8.27 -15.01
C LYS A 253 12.91 8.70 -14.69
N SER A 254 13.87 8.25 -15.48
CA SER A 254 15.29 8.64 -15.40
C SER A 254 15.98 8.49 -16.76
N GLU A 255 17.02 9.30 -16.98
CA GLU A 255 17.89 9.23 -18.16
C GLU A 255 19.35 9.27 -17.69
N PRO A 256 20.12 8.19 -17.85
CA PRO A 256 19.71 6.89 -18.39
C PRO A 256 18.71 6.18 -17.46
N SER A 257 17.96 5.21 -18.04
CA SER A 257 16.99 4.44 -17.28
C SER A 257 17.68 3.56 -16.24
N THR A 258 17.46 3.84 -14.95
CA THR A 258 18.05 3.12 -13.82
C THR A 258 16.96 2.64 -12.86
N GLY A 259 17.22 1.52 -12.20
CA GLY A 259 16.29 0.92 -11.26
C GLY A 259 16.66 -0.52 -10.93
N GLY A 260 15.94 -1.10 -9.97
CA GLY A 260 16.18 -2.48 -9.57
C GLY A 260 15.64 -2.78 -8.18
N LEU A 261 16.00 -3.93 -7.68
CA LEU A 261 15.64 -4.41 -6.35
C LEU A 261 16.58 -3.81 -5.30
N ILE A 262 16.00 -3.23 -4.26
CA ILE A 262 16.70 -2.80 -3.03
C ILE A 262 16.08 -3.54 -1.86
N ILE A 263 16.90 -4.16 -1.03
CA ILE A 263 16.50 -4.87 0.17
C ILE A 263 17.05 -4.13 1.37
N VAL A 264 16.15 -3.77 2.27
CA VAL A 264 16.51 -2.95 3.43
C VAL A 264 16.10 -3.60 4.75
N ASP A 265 16.87 -3.33 5.78
CA ASP A 265 16.45 -3.49 7.16
C ASP A 265 15.41 -2.42 7.51
N PRO A 266 14.17 -2.77 7.85
CA PRO A 266 13.12 -1.79 8.12
C PRO A 266 13.34 -0.96 9.38
N ALA A 267 14.18 -1.41 10.32
CA ALA A 267 14.46 -0.69 11.55
C ALA A 267 15.46 0.46 11.33
N THR A 268 16.44 0.26 10.45
CA THR A 268 17.59 1.15 10.30
C THR A 268 17.74 1.80 8.94
N GLY A 269 17.08 1.26 7.91
CA GLY A 269 17.29 1.66 6.51
C GLY A 269 18.61 1.13 5.90
N LYS A 270 19.36 0.29 6.63
CA LYS A 270 20.56 -0.33 6.07
C LYS A 270 20.19 -1.16 4.85
N ILE A 271 20.88 -0.90 3.75
CA ILE A 271 20.77 -1.74 2.54
C ILE A 271 21.57 -3.02 2.78
N ASP A 272 20.90 -4.17 2.65
CA ASP A 272 21.57 -5.47 2.68
C ASP A 272 21.98 -5.93 1.29
N ALA A 273 21.15 -5.67 0.27
CA ALA A 273 21.47 -6.04 -1.10
C ALA A 273 20.80 -5.11 -2.11
N THR A 274 21.39 -4.99 -3.28
CA THR A 274 20.82 -4.35 -4.47
C THR A 274 21.07 -5.19 -5.70
N LEU A 275 20.11 -5.16 -6.64
CA LEU A 275 20.27 -5.74 -7.96
C LEU A 275 19.75 -4.77 -9.01
N PRO A 276 20.57 -4.23 -9.92
CA PRO A 276 20.10 -3.48 -11.07
C PRO A 276 19.23 -4.36 -11.96
N TRP A 277 17.97 -3.98 -12.15
CA TRP A 277 17.03 -4.72 -12.99
C TRP A 277 15.98 -3.77 -13.54
N ARG A 278 16.22 -3.27 -14.75
CA ARG A 278 15.30 -2.38 -15.44
C ARG A 278 15.62 -2.35 -16.94
N ALA A 279 14.57 -2.28 -17.76
CA ALA A 279 14.72 -2.07 -19.19
C ALA A 279 15.40 -0.74 -19.50
N ARG A 280 16.30 -0.72 -20.50
CA ARG A 280 17.07 0.47 -20.87
C ARG A 280 16.27 1.54 -21.60
N ARG A 281 15.03 1.28 -21.94
CA ARG A 281 14.17 2.24 -22.63
C ARG A 281 13.70 3.34 -21.67
N TYR A 282 13.84 4.58 -22.09
CA TYR A 282 13.43 5.75 -21.31
C TYR A 282 11.98 5.65 -20.74
N PRO A 283 10.94 5.24 -21.50
CA PRO A 283 9.59 5.16 -20.97
C PRO A 283 9.34 3.94 -20.08
N SER A 284 10.36 3.10 -19.83
CA SER A 284 10.20 1.96 -18.94
C SER A 284 10.01 2.41 -17.49
N VAL A 285 9.21 1.68 -16.76
CA VAL A 285 9.01 1.84 -15.31
C VAL A 285 8.94 0.46 -14.66
N ASN A 286 9.41 0.33 -13.44
CA ASN A 286 9.18 -0.86 -12.64
C ASN A 286 7.85 -0.70 -11.91
N ALA A 287 6.89 -1.59 -12.19
CA ALA A 287 5.52 -1.48 -11.66
C ALA A 287 4.98 -2.78 -11.06
N SER A 288 5.41 -3.94 -11.58
CA SER A 288 5.15 -5.23 -10.94
C SER A 288 5.87 -5.30 -9.59
N SER A 289 5.19 -5.71 -8.54
CA SER A 289 5.81 -5.84 -7.22
C SER A 289 6.69 -7.09 -7.14
N PRO A 290 7.71 -7.12 -6.26
CA PRO A 290 8.45 -8.35 -5.98
C PRO A 290 7.53 -9.45 -5.48
N VAL A 291 7.83 -10.71 -5.79
CA VAL A 291 7.03 -11.87 -5.37
C VAL A 291 7.91 -12.84 -4.61
N LEU A 292 7.55 -13.12 -3.36
CA LEU A 292 8.22 -14.16 -2.57
C LEU A 292 7.87 -15.54 -3.12
N CYS A 293 8.90 -16.36 -3.37
CA CYS A 293 8.76 -17.69 -3.97
C CYS A 293 9.38 -18.75 -3.05
N GLY A 294 8.68 -19.06 -1.96
CA GLY A 294 9.20 -19.93 -0.91
C GLY A 294 10.24 -19.24 -0.02
N GLU A 295 11.07 -20.04 0.65
CA GLU A 295 12.08 -19.50 1.54
C GLU A 295 13.26 -18.88 0.78
N ASN A 296 13.60 -17.65 1.13
CA ASN A 296 14.78 -16.94 0.62
C ASN A 296 14.85 -16.77 -0.92
N GLN A 297 13.72 -16.85 -1.61
CA GLN A 297 13.65 -16.57 -3.05
C GLN A 297 12.67 -15.43 -3.34
N VAL A 298 13.02 -14.62 -4.32
CA VAL A 298 12.18 -13.53 -4.82
C VAL A 298 12.23 -13.47 -6.33
N PHE A 299 11.06 -13.29 -6.93
CA PHE A 299 10.91 -13.03 -8.35
C PHE A 299 10.64 -11.55 -8.57
N ILE A 300 11.32 -10.94 -9.55
CA ILE A 300 11.02 -9.61 -10.07
C ILE A 300 10.97 -9.65 -11.59
N SER A 301 10.21 -8.73 -12.17
CA SER A 301 10.01 -8.69 -13.63
C SER A 301 9.72 -7.27 -14.11
N HIS A 302 10.13 -7.00 -15.33
CA HIS A 302 9.67 -5.85 -16.12
C HIS A 302 9.23 -6.29 -17.52
N ALA A 303 8.35 -5.53 -18.15
CA ALA A 303 7.74 -5.91 -19.43
C ALA A 303 8.30 -5.20 -20.66
N TYR A 304 9.10 -4.17 -20.50
CA TYR A 304 9.72 -3.49 -21.64
C TYR A 304 10.90 -4.30 -22.17
N ILE A 305 10.60 -5.33 -22.95
CA ILE A 305 11.60 -6.15 -23.60
C ILE A 305 12.13 -5.37 -24.80
N ASP A 306 13.34 -4.90 -24.72
CA ASP A 306 14.10 -4.44 -25.87
C ASP A 306 14.87 -5.64 -26.41
N ARG A 307 14.33 -6.27 -27.47
CA ARG A 307 14.91 -7.49 -28.06
C ARG A 307 16.34 -7.31 -28.55
N ASP A 308 16.74 -6.08 -28.82
CA ASP A 308 18.07 -5.77 -29.33
C ASP A 308 19.10 -5.46 -28.22
N HIS A 309 18.66 -5.05 -27.02
CA HIS A 309 19.53 -4.56 -25.95
C HIS A 309 19.24 -5.10 -24.55
N ASP A 310 18.02 -5.59 -24.27
CA ASP A 310 17.59 -6.04 -22.97
C ASP A 310 16.82 -7.35 -23.04
N GLN A 311 17.45 -8.43 -22.55
CA GLN A 311 16.81 -9.74 -22.49
C GLN A 311 16.33 -10.06 -21.06
N ASN A 312 16.07 -9.03 -20.26
CA ASN A 312 15.96 -9.21 -18.83
C ASN A 312 14.56 -9.51 -18.29
N GLY A 313 13.52 -9.65 -19.02
CA GLY A 313 12.14 -9.96 -18.59
C GLY A 313 11.94 -10.25 -17.10
N GLY A 314 11.90 -11.50 -16.71
CA GLY A 314 11.82 -11.96 -15.31
C GLY A 314 13.12 -12.57 -14.80
N VAL A 315 13.38 -12.41 -13.50
CA VAL A 315 14.48 -13.06 -12.79
C VAL A 315 14.03 -13.63 -11.46
N MET A 316 14.40 -14.88 -11.21
CA MET A 316 14.30 -15.51 -9.91
C MET A 316 15.65 -15.37 -9.19
N LEU A 317 15.61 -14.79 -8.02
CA LEU A 317 16.75 -14.56 -7.17
C LEU A 317 16.65 -15.40 -5.90
N ARG A 318 17.81 -15.77 -5.36
CA ARG A 318 17.95 -16.39 -4.04
C ARG A 318 18.90 -15.56 -3.20
N THR A 319 18.55 -15.34 -1.93
CA THR A 319 19.51 -14.83 -0.96
C THR A 319 20.32 -15.95 -0.36
N VAL A 320 21.60 -15.71 -0.16
CA VAL A 320 22.48 -16.57 0.60
C VAL A 320 22.73 -15.98 1.99
N ALA A 321 23.29 -16.77 2.91
CA ALA A 321 23.36 -16.43 4.33
C ALA A 321 24.17 -15.15 4.64
N ASP A 322 25.07 -14.73 3.76
CA ASP A 322 25.84 -13.48 3.84
C ASP A 322 25.07 -12.25 3.33
N GLY A 323 23.81 -12.44 2.88
CA GLY A 323 22.97 -11.38 2.33
C GLY A 323 23.14 -11.16 0.83
N ALA A 324 24.07 -11.84 0.16
CA ALA A 324 24.24 -11.71 -1.28
C ALA A 324 23.05 -12.29 -2.06
N LEU A 325 22.76 -11.69 -3.22
CA LEU A 325 21.76 -12.16 -4.17
C LEU A 325 22.43 -13.02 -5.25
N THR A 326 21.88 -14.20 -5.51
CA THR A 326 22.31 -15.07 -6.61
C THR A 326 21.13 -15.30 -7.56
N THR A 327 21.39 -15.23 -8.86
CA THR A 327 20.41 -15.56 -9.89
C THR A 327 20.20 -17.07 -9.94
N VAL A 328 18.94 -17.49 -9.78
CA VAL A 328 18.54 -18.90 -9.95
C VAL A 328 18.26 -19.17 -11.42
N TRP A 329 17.46 -18.31 -12.06
CA TRP A 329 17.18 -18.33 -13.50
C TRP A 329 16.70 -16.95 -13.96
N THR A 330 16.78 -16.74 -15.27
CA THR A 330 16.19 -15.60 -15.97
C THR A 330 15.35 -16.08 -17.15
N ASP A 331 14.27 -15.37 -17.46
CA ASP A 331 13.46 -15.63 -18.65
C ASP A 331 13.11 -14.29 -19.31
N PRO A 332 13.64 -13.99 -20.49
CA PRO A 332 13.36 -12.76 -21.21
C PRO A 332 11.91 -12.67 -21.71
N ASN A 333 11.19 -13.77 -21.78
CA ASN A 333 9.79 -13.80 -22.22
C ASN A 333 8.80 -13.67 -21.05
N PHE A 334 9.25 -13.81 -19.81
CA PHE A 334 8.42 -13.66 -18.63
C PHE A 334 8.39 -12.19 -18.20
N GLY A 335 7.60 -11.38 -18.90
CA GLY A 335 7.49 -9.95 -18.68
C GLY A 335 6.15 -9.54 -18.08
N CYS A 336 6.15 -9.09 -16.82
CA CYS A 336 4.98 -8.48 -16.17
C CYS A 336 5.20 -6.98 -16.03
N HIS A 337 4.27 -6.18 -16.56
CA HIS A 337 4.36 -4.72 -16.50
C HIS A 337 3.65 -4.16 -15.27
N TRP A 338 2.34 -4.18 -15.29
CA TRP A 338 1.49 -3.61 -14.23
C TRP A 338 0.96 -4.67 -13.26
N MET A 339 0.94 -5.90 -13.69
CA MET A 339 0.43 -7.03 -12.93
C MET A 339 1.55 -7.66 -12.12
N THR A 340 1.28 -7.95 -10.84
CA THR A 340 2.18 -8.73 -10.00
C THR A 340 1.82 -10.21 -10.17
N PRO A 341 2.79 -11.09 -10.49
CA PRO A 341 2.57 -12.54 -10.55
C PRO A 341 2.10 -13.10 -9.21
N VAL A 342 1.36 -14.19 -9.25
CA VAL A 342 0.96 -14.96 -8.08
C VAL A 342 1.85 -16.19 -7.96
N PHE A 343 2.48 -16.38 -6.81
CA PHE A 343 3.20 -17.63 -6.49
C PHE A 343 2.30 -18.54 -5.66
N HIS A 344 2.02 -19.71 -6.17
CA HIS A 344 1.19 -20.72 -5.51
C HIS A 344 1.68 -22.11 -5.87
N GLU A 345 1.78 -23.03 -4.89
CA GLU A 345 2.18 -24.44 -5.08
C GLU A 345 3.43 -24.61 -5.97
N ASN A 346 4.48 -23.82 -5.69
CA ASN A 346 5.75 -23.80 -6.44
C ASN A 346 5.64 -23.37 -7.91
N HIS A 347 4.56 -22.70 -8.30
CA HIS A 347 4.36 -22.13 -9.63
C HIS A 347 4.18 -20.62 -9.57
N LEU A 348 4.66 -19.92 -10.59
CA LEU A 348 4.37 -18.51 -10.85
C LEU A 348 3.29 -18.42 -11.95
N TYR A 349 2.20 -17.73 -11.61
CA TYR A 349 1.09 -17.46 -12.53
C TYR A 349 1.13 -15.99 -12.94
N ALA A 350 1.14 -15.72 -14.25
CA ALA A 350 1.19 -14.36 -14.79
C ALA A 350 0.48 -14.26 -16.17
#